data_d2256ddf228f8366ef26d2e297c52fb5
#
_entry.id   d2256ddf228f8366ef26d2e297c52fb5
#
_cell.length_a   1.000
_cell.length_b   1.000
_cell.length_c   1.000
_cell.angle_alpha   90.00
_cell.angle_beta   90.00
_cell.angle_gamma   90.00
#
_symmetry.space_group_name_H-M   'P 1'
#
loop_
_entity.id
_entity.type
_entity.pdbx_description
1 polymer ?
#
loop_
_entity_poly.entity_id
_entity_poly.type
_entity_poly.pdbx_seq_one_letter_code
_entity_poly.pdbx_strand_id
1 'polypeptide(L)'
;MDKQQLTGAAFIDLKKAFDLVDHHCLLHKLQHYGVRGHSLTWFKNYLTTRSQRVQYGKELSSSLPIDFGIPQGSLLGPLLFVIYINDLPKCLMQSEISMHADDTVIYYSGSHVNAIRENLQEDLKRVEQWLTRVTD
;
A
#
# COMPACT_ATOMS: atom_id res chain seq x y z
N MET A 1 -29.96 24.52 -15.60
CA MET A 1 -30.05 23.10 -15.95
C MET A 1 -28.96 22.37 -15.18
N ASP A 2 -29.32 21.76 -14.07
CA ASP A 2 -28.41 20.88 -13.33
C ASP A 2 -27.99 19.73 -14.24
N LYS A 3 -26.72 19.71 -14.64
CA LYS A 3 -26.14 18.55 -15.29
C LYS A 3 -26.11 17.46 -14.23
N GLN A 4 -27.00 16.48 -14.31
CA GLN A 4 -26.95 15.29 -13.50
C GLN A 4 -25.60 14.62 -13.75
N GLN A 5 -24.67 14.78 -12.80
CA GLN A 5 -23.42 14.03 -12.80
C GLN A 5 -23.63 12.74 -12.00
N LEU A 6 -23.16 11.66 -12.58
CA LEU A 6 -23.08 10.35 -11.93
C LEU A 6 -21.67 10.17 -11.40
N THR A 7 -21.55 9.55 -10.25
CA THR A 7 -20.24 9.20 -9.67
C THR A 7 -20.14 7.68 -9.56
N GLY A 8 -19.12 7.12 -10.17
CA GLY A 8 -18.73 5.74 -9.95
C GLY A 8 -17.60 5.67 -8.93
N ALA A 9 -17.60 4.63 -8.11
CA ALA A 9 -16.58 4.40 -7.09
C ALA A 9 -16.10 2.95 -7.10
N ALA A 10 -14.81 2.75 -6.88
CA ALA A 10 -14.20 1.44 -6.68
C ALA A 10 -13.52 1.39 -5.31
N PHE A 11 -13.94 0.46 -4.48
CA PHE A 11 -13.36 0.23 -3.16
C PHE A 11 -12.23 -0.78 -3.27
N ILE A 12 -11.06 -0.43 -2.76
CA ILE A 12 -9.86 -1.25 -2.79
C ILE A 12 -9.55 -1.67 -1.36
N ASP A 13 -9.55 -2.97 -1.11
CA ASP A 13 -9.15 -3.53 0.18
C ASP A 13 -7.63 -3.73 0.21
N LEU A 14 -6.94 -2.84 0.90
CA LEU A 14 -5.49 -2.91 1.12
C LEU A 14 -5.13 -3.68 2.40
N LYS A 15 -6.08 -4.35 3.04
CA LYS A 15 -5.88 -5.02 4.33
C LYS A 15 -4.72 -6.01 4.34
N LYS A 16 -4.49 -6.73 3.24
CA LYS A 16 -3.32 -7.59 3.08
C LYS A 16 -2.06 -6.82 2.70
N ALA A 17 -2.16 -5.54 2.34
CA ALA A 17 -1.01 -4.75 1.93
C ALA A 17 -0.03 -4.49 3.08
N PHE A 18 -0.51 -4.46 4.34
CA PHE A 18 0.39 -4.40 5.51
C PHE A 18 1.33 -5.61 5.58
N ASP A 19 0.83 -6.80 5.23
CA ASP A 19 1.60 -8.04 5.27
C ASP A 19 2.51 -8.20 4.04
N LEU A 20 2.22 -7.45 2.97
CA LEU A 20 2.93 -7.52 1.68
C LEU A 20 3.90 -6.36 1.46
N VAL A 21 4.06 -5.47 2.43
CA VAL A 21 5.02 -4.35 2.31
C VAL A 21 6.43 -4.90 2.19
N ASP A 22 7.05 -4.69 1.04
CA ASP A 22 8.45 -5.02 0.79
C ASP A 22 9.37 -4.10 1.61
N HIS A 23 10.23 -4.68 2.45
CA HIS A 23 11.11 -3.93 3.33
C HIS A 23 12.13 -3.10 2.55
N HIS A 24 12.64 -3.64 1.45
CA HIS A 24 13.63 -2.95 0.62
C HIS A 24 13.01 -1.72 -0.04
N CYS A 25 11.81 -1.87 -0.60
CA CYS A 25 11.06 -0.77 -1.19
C CYS A 25 10.72 0.30 -0.16
N LEU A 26 10.26 -0.10 1.03
CA LEU A 26 9.96 0.85 2.12
C LEU A 26 11.20 1.63 2.57
N LEU A 27 12.33 0.97 2.74
CA LEU A 27 13.60 1.62 3.10
C LEU A 27 14.05 2.61 2.03
N HIS A 28 13.89 2.27 0.76
CA HIS A 28 14.17 3.17 -0.35
C HIS A 28 13.27 4.41 -0.33
N LYS A 29 11.98 4.24 -0.06
CA LYS A 29 11.03 5.36 0.11
C LYS A 29 11.39 6.24 1.30
N LEU A 30 11.73 5.66 2.45
CA LEU A 30 12.20 6.41 3.63
C LEU A 30 13.43 7.25 3.29
N GLN A 31 14.37 6.70 2.55
CA GLN A 31 15.56 7.41 2.10
C GLN A 31 15.21 8.57 1.17
N HIS A 32 14.25 8.37 0.27
CA HIS A 32 13.74 9.43 -0.61
C HIS A 32 13.10 10.58 0.16
N TYR A 33 12.40 10.28 1.26
CA TYR A 33 11.82 11.28 2.17
C TYR A 33 12.84 11.91 3.13
N GLY A 34 14.13 11.62 2.98
CA GLY A 34 15.22 12.28 3.72
C GLY A 34 15.69 11.52 4.97
N VAL A 35 15.18 10.32 5.25
CA VAL A 35 15.69 9.48 6.33
C VAL A 35 17.05 8.90 5.91
N ARG A 36 18.11 9.22 6.66
CA ARG A 36 19.50 8.85 6.32
C ARG A 36 20.30 8.44 7.55
N GLY A 37 21.49 7.89 7.30
CA GLY A 37 22.47 7.58 8.35
C GLY A 37 21.92 6.61 9.42
N HIS A 38 22.13 6.97 10.68
CA HIS A 38 21.71 6.13 11.80
C HIS A 38 20.21 5.86 11.86
N SER A 39 19.41 6.84 11.48
CA SER A 39 17.94 6.67 11.43
C SER A 39 17.51 5.61 10.42
N LEU A 40 18.11 5.62 9.22
CA LEU A 40 17.84 4.62 8.20
C LEU A 40 18.29 3.22 8.64
N THR A 41 19.48 3.13 9.26
CA THR A 41 19.99 1.87 9.82
C THR A 41 19.07 1.34 10.92
N TRP A 42 18.52 2.22 11.74
CA TRP A 42 17.56 1.84 12.77
C TRP A 42 16.29 1.23 12.16
N PHE A 43 15.70 1.88 11.14
CA PHE A 43 14.53 1.33 10.44
C PHE A 43 14.84 0.00 9.75
N LYS A 44 16.01 -0.11 9.14
CA LYS A 44 16.47 -1.36 8.55
C LYS A 44 16.48 -2.49 9.59
N ASN A 45 17.10 -2.24 10.75
CA ASN A 45 17.14 -3.23 11.83
C ASN A 45 15.74 -3.54 12.37
N TYR A 46 14.90 -2.53 12.55
CA TYR A 46 13.52 -2.69 13.00
C TYR A 46 12.70 -3.61 12.09
N LEU A 47 12.90 -3.52 10.78
CA LEU A 47 12.18 -4.34 9.80
C LEU A 47 12.81 -5.73 9.62
N THR A 48 14.15 -5.84 9.52
CA THR A 48 14.85 -7.04 9.06
C THR A 48 15.32 -7.99 10.16
N THR A 49 15.33 -7.59 11.42
CA THR A 49 15.75 -8.47 12.54
C THR A 49 14.68 -9.47 12.97
N ARG A 50 13.60 -9.57 12.23
CA ARG A 50 12.46 -10.42 12.57
C ARG A 50 12.55 -11.76 11.84
N SER A 51 12.13 -12.80 12.57
CA SER A 51 11.98 -14.13 12.02
C SER A 51 10.66 -14.74 12.47
N GLN A 52 10.15 -15.66 11.70
CA GLN A 52 8.93 -16.39 12.02
C GLN A 52 9.18 -17.89 12.11
N ARG A 53 8.40 -18.56 12.93
CA ARG A 53 8.36 -20.02 13.06
C ARG A 53 6.91 -20.46 13.08
N VAL A 54 6.65 -21.64 12.55
CA VAL A 54 5.34 -22.28 12.66
C VAL A 54 5.39 -23.22 13.86
N GLN A 55 4.38 -23.12 14.73
CA GLN A 55 4.18 -24.03 15.84
C GLN A 55 2.98 -24.93 15.55
N TYR A 56 3.19 -26.24 15.61
CA TYR A 56 2.12 -27.22 15.54
C TYR A 56 2.22 -28.16 16.77
N GLY A 57 1.29 -28.02 17.68
CA GLY A 57 1.36 -28.72 18.95
C GLY A 57 2.58 -28.29 19.77
N LYS A 58 3.50 -29.22 20.03
CA LYS A 58 4.78 -28.97 20.74
C LYS A 58 5.98 -28.81 19.80
N GLU A 59 5.77 -29.04 18.49
CA GLU A 59 6.82 -28.95 17.47
C GLU A 59 6.94 -27.53 16.94
N LEU A 60 8.19 -27.07 16.73
CA LEU A 60 8.53 -25.79 16.14
C LEU A 60 9.32 -26.02 14.85
N SER A 61 8.94 -25.30 13.79
CA SER A 61 9.71 -25.29 12.56
C SER A 61 11.05 -24.54 12.73
N SER A 62 11.92 -24.66 11.72
CA SER A 62 13.07 -23.77 11.59
C SER A 62 12.63 -22.31 11.51
N SER A 63 13.51 -21.39 11.93
CA SER A 63 13.31 -19.96 11.83
C SER A 63 13.58 -19.49 10.41
N LEU A 64 12.67 -18.72 9.84
CA LEU A 64 12.83 -18.05 8.55
C LEU A 64 12.81 -16.54 8.72
N PRO A 65 13.68 -15.80 8.02
CA PRO A 65 13.63 -14.34 8.04
C PRO A 65 12.32 -13.83 7.44
N ILE A 66 11.89 -12.65 7.85
CA ILE A 66 10.72 -11.97 7.31
C ILE A 66 11.21 -10.79 6.49
N ASP A 67 11.01 -10.83 5.18
CA ASP A 67 11.40 -9.78 4.23
C ASP A 67 10.22 -8.86 3.86
N PHE A 68 9.02 -9.23 4.27
CA PHE A 68 7.78 -8.54 3.96
C PHE A 68 6.96 -8.26 5.21
N GLY A 69 6.15 -7.23 5.13
CA GLY A 69 5.17 -6.88 6.15
C GLY A 69 5.69 -5.92 7.22
N ILE A 70 4.78 -5.12 7.71
CA ILE A 70 5.03 -4.17 8.80
C ILE A 70 4.55 -4.81 10.10
N PRO A 71 5.34 -4.73 11.19
CA PRO A 71 4.93 -5.24 12.47
C PRO A 71 3.63 -4.62 12.96
N GLN A 72 2.64 -5.46 13.22
CA GLN A 72 1.37 -5.01 13.78
C GLN A 72 1.51 -4.72 15.29
N GLY A 73 0.69 -3.79 15.79
CA GLY A 73 0.67 -3.43 17.21
C GLY A 73 1.73 -2.43 17.65
N SER A 74 2.55 -1.89 16.75
CA SER A 74 3.47 -0.79 17.03
C SER A 74 2.88 0.55 16.60
N LEU A 75 3.30 1.64 17.24
CA LEU A 75 2.94 3.00 16.84
C LEU A 75 3.50 3.36 15.45
N LEU A 76 4.59 2.71 15.04
CA LEU A 76 5.27 2.95 13.77
C LEU A 76 4.60 2.25 12.60
N GLY A 77 3.87 1.17 12.81
CA GLY A 77 3.23 0.39 11.76
C GLY A 77 2.35 1.24 10.85
N PRO A 78 1.36 1.96 11.38
CA PRO A 78 0.50 2.84 10.58
C PRO A 78 1.27 3.95 9.86
N LEU A 79 2.27 4.55 10.49
CA LEU A 79 3.10 5.59 9.88
C LEU A 79 3.90 5.05 8.70
N LEU A 80 4.55 3.91 8.86
CA LEU A 80 5.32 3.26 7.80
C LEU A 80 4.43 2.86 6.62
N PHE A 81 3.22 2.39 6.90
CA PHE A 81 2.25 2.08 5.86
C PHE A 81 1.82 3.34 5.08
N VAL A 82 1.52 4.44 5.75
CA VAL A 82 1.19 5.71 5.10
C VAL A 82 2.34 6.18 4.20
N ILE A 83 3.58 6.09 4.66
CA ILE A 83 4.77 6.41 3.86
C ILE A 83 4.86 5.51 2.63
N TYR A 84 4.56 4.22 2.80
CA TYR A 84 4.62 3.23 1.73
C TYR A 84 3.62 3.50 0.61
N ILE A 85 2.37 3.90 0.94
CA ILE A 85 1.30 4.13 -0.02
C ILE A 85 1.17 5.60 -0.47
N ASN A 86 1.98 6.50 0.05
CA ASN A 86 1.84 7.95 -0.17
C ASN A 86 1.97 8.38 -1.64
N ASP A 87 2.64 7.60 -2.46
CA ASP A 87 2.79 7.86 -3.89
C ASP A 87 1.73 7.16 -4.77
N LEU A 88 0.86 6.34 -4.19
CA LEU A 88 -0.23 5.68 -4.90
C LEU A 88 -1.13 6.66 -5.69
N PRO A 89 -1.54 7.83 -5.14
CA PRO A 89 -2.34 8.79 -5.90
C PRO A 89 -1.70 9.27 -7.19
N LYS A 90 -0.37 9.28 -7.27
CA LYS A 90 0.38 9.74 -8.44
C LYS A 90 0.24 8.83 -9.66
N CYS A 91 -0.19 7.59 -9.49
CA CYS A 91 -0.42 6.68 -10.61
C CYS A 91 -1.76 6.90 -11.31
N LEU A 92 -2.69 7.61 -10.68
CA LEU A 92 -4.00 7.92 -11.24
C LEU A 92 -3.91 9.07 -12.25
N MET A 93 -4.68 8.99 -13.33
CA MET A 93 -4.73 10.02 -14.36
C MET A 93 -6.11 10.66 -14.51
N GLN A 94 -7.18 9.93 -14.24
CA GLN A 94 -8.55 10.36 -14.49
C GLN A 94 -9.38 10.48 -13.20
N SER A 95 -9.13 9.57 -12.27
CA SER A 95 -9.94 9.41 -11.06
C SER A 95 -9.34 10.17 -9.88
N GLU A 96 -10.18 10.49 -8.92
CA GLU A 96 -9.77 10.96 -7.61
C GLU A 96 -9.66 9.77 -6.64
N ILE A 97 -8.88 9.95 -5.59
CA ILE A 97 -8.66 8.92 -4.57
C ILE A 97 -8.88 9.50 -3.18
N SER A 98 -9.54 8.73 -2.34
CA SER A 98 -9.63 8.96 -0.90
C SER A 98 -9.03 7.76 -0.17
N MET A 99 -8.06 8.03 0.69
CA MET A 99 -7.37 7.02 1.48
C MET A 99 -7.56 7.29 2.97
N HIS A 100 -7.99 6.28 3.70
CA HIS A 100 -8.11 6.31 5.15
C HIS A 100 -7.55 5.01 5.71
N ALA A 101 -6.29 5.04 6.14
CA ALA A 101 -5.51 3.86 6.52
C ALA A 101 -5.48 2.82 5.38
N ASP A 102 -6.02 1.63 5.61
CA ASP A 102 -6.14 0.54 4.63
C ASP A 102 -7.36 0.68 3.71
N ASP A 103 -8.33 1.51 4.08
CA ASP A 103 -9.50 1.77 3.26
C ASP A 103 -9.18 2.79 2.15
N THR A 104 -9.27 2.33 0.92
CA THR A 104 -9.00 3.16 -0.25
C THR A 104 -10.17 3.12 -1.22
N VAL A 105 -10.59 4.29 -1.64
CA VAL A 105 -11.65 4.46 -2.63
C VAL A 105 -11.14 5.32 -3.78
N ILE A 106 -11.34 4.85 -5.00
CA ILE A 106 -11.11 5.60 -6.23
C ILE A 106 -12.46 5.92 -6.84
N TYR A 107 -12.68 7.16 -7.21
CA TYR A 107 -13.95 7.60 -7.78
C TYR A 107 -13.76 8.55 -8.96
N TYR A 108 -14.72 8.53 -9.86
CA TYR A 108 -14.78 9.37 -11.04
C TYR A 108 -16.21 9.83 -11.29
N SER A 109 -16.39 11.11 -11.59
CA SER A 109 -17.69 11.72 -11.88
C SER A 109 -17.79 12.11 -13.35
N GLY A 110 -18.92 11.81 -13.97
CA GLY A 110 -19.17 12.13 -15.37
C GLY A 110 -20.65 12.08 -15.72
N SER A 111 -20.97 12.42 -16.97
CA SER A 111 -22.36 12.44 -17.47
C SER A 111 -22.82 11.09 -18.01
N HIS A 112 -21.91 10.20 -18.35
CA HIS A 112 -22.19 8.91 -18.99
C HIS A 112 -21.56 7.75 -18.23
N VAL A 113 -22.36 6.73 -17.93
CA VAL A 113 -21.94 5.53 -17.20
C VAL A 113 -20.75 4.82 -17.88
N ASN A 114 -20.76 4.73 -19.22
CA ASN A 114 -19.67 4.06 -19.95
C ASN A 114 -18.34 4.79 -19.79
N ALA A 115 -18.34 6.12 -19.86
CA ALA A 115 -17.13 6.93 -19.64
C ALA A 115 -16.59 6.78 -18.21
N ILE A 116 -17.48 6.78 -17.22
CA ILE A 116 -17.12 6.54 -15.81
C ILE A 116 -16.44 5.16 -15.65
N ARG A 117 -17.07 4.13 -16.22
CA ARG A 117 -16.56 2.77 -16.16
C ARG A 117 -15.17 2.63 -16.81
N GLU A 118 -14.99 3.19 -18.01
CA GLU A 118 -13.72 3.13 -18.74
C GLU A 118 -12.59 3.83 -17.97
N ASN A 119 -12.83 5.04 -17.48
CA ASN A 119 -11.84 5.82 -16.74
C ASN A 119 -11.44 5.16 -15.41
N LEU A 120 -12.42 4.65 -14.66
CA LEU A 120 -12.14 3.88 -13.44
C LEU A 120 -11.36 2.61 -13.74
N GLN A 121 -11.71 1.89 -14.80
CA GLN A 121 -11.04 0.65 -15.16
C GLN A 121 -9.59 0.86 -15.60
N GLU A 122 -9.29 1.94 -16.30
CA GLU A 122 -7.92 2.30 -16.63
C GLU A 122 -7.09 2.66 -15.41
N ASP A 123 -7.64 3.45 -14.50
CA ASP A 123 -6.94 3.82 -13.28
C ASP A 123 -6.76 2.63 -12.33
N LEU A 124 -7.72 1.72 -12.26
CA LEU A 124 -7.55 0.46 -11.52
C LEU A 124 -6.41 -0.40 -12.06
N LYS A 125 -6.22 -0.45 -13.38
CA LYS A 125 -5.05 -1.13 -13.99
C LYS A 125 -3.73 -0.46 -13.59
N ARG A 126 -3.70 0.87 -13.49
CA ARG A 126 -2.51 1.61 -13.04
C ARG A 126 -2.21 1.31 -11.57
N VAL A 127 -3.23 1.22 -10.73
CA VAL A 127 -3.09 0.81 -9.33
C VAL A 127 -2.56 -0.61 -9.21
N GLU A 128 -3.09 -1.55 -9.98
CA GLU A 128 -2.60 -2.92 -10.03
C GLU A 128 -1.12 -2.99 -10.43
N GLN A 129 -0.72 -2.25 -11.46
CA GLN A 129 0.66 -2.14 -11.88
C GLN A 129 1.55 -1.51 -10.80
N TRP A 130 1.06 -0.49 -10.10
CA TRP A 130 1.79 0.12 -9.00
C TRP A 130 1.99 -0.87 -7.86
N LEU A 131 0.94 -1.60 -7.46
CA LEU A 131 1.03 -2.65 -6.44
C LEU A 131 2.04 -3.74 -6.83
N THR A 132 2.04 -4.19 -8.08
CA THR A 132 2.98 -5.20 -8.58
C THR A 132 4.43 -4.70 -8.53
N ARG A 133 4.70 -3.46 -8.95
CA ARG A 133 6.06 -2.88 -8.91
C ARG A 133 6.62 -2.70 -7.52
N VAL A 134 5.75 -2.53 -6.56
CA VAL A 134 6.12 -2.26 -5.16
C VAL A 134 6.32 -3.58 -4.39
N THR A 135 5.85 -4.70 -4.95
CA THR A 135 6.03 -6.06 -4.41
C THR A 135 7.12 -6.88 -5.13
N ASP A 136 7.62 -6.40 -6.26
CA ASP A 136 8.77 -6.97 -6.97
C ASP A 136 10.08 -6.27 -6.54
#